data_7590d5f706a9238ea79e6cf304a87b1d
#
_entry.id   7590d5f706a9238ea79e6cf304a87b1d
#
_cell.length_a   1.000
_cell.length_b   1.000
_cell.length_c   1.000
_cell.angle_alpha   90.00
_cell.angle_beta   90.00
_cell.angle_gamma   90.00
#
_symmetry.space_group_name_H-M   'P 1'
#
loop_
_entity.id
_entity.type
_entity.pdbx_description
1 polymer ?
#
loop_
_entity_poly.entity_id
_entity_poly.type
_entity_poly.pdbx_seq_one_letter_code
_entity_poly.pdbx_strand_id
1 'polypeptide(L)'
;MAKARWLQYASRCFNSIELNGTFYSLKSPAVFERWAAEVPDHDFVFAIKGGRFITHNLKLRNCERALGNFYASGVLALGGKTGPFLWQLPATYRFESERLDAFMRMLPRDSLAAESVARNHDHRLKRGALVNAVGGSSVPYRHAFEVRHPSYFCEEFYDLLRAQHCAFVIADTAGKFGYAEVLTADFVYIRLHGSTQLYVSGYSDRELESWAARIRRWRAGGRRDTYVYFDNDAKVHAPHDAQRLAALLAVKTLTAPGE
;
A
#
# COMPACT_ATOMS: atom_id res chain seq x y z
N MET A 1 -15.55 10.54 18.37
CA MET A 1 -14.43 9.69 18.84
C MET A 1 -13.14 10.51 18.85
N ALA A 2 -12.30 10.40 19.90
CA ALA A 2 -11.00 11.08 19.94
C ALA A 2 -10.06 10.52 18.87
N LYS A 3 -9.31 11.39 18.20
CA LYS A 3 -8.38 11.03 17.10
C LYS A 3 -7.39 9.91 17.48
N ALA A 4 -6.96 9.89 18.74
CA ALA A 4 -6.06 8.86 19.27
C ALA A 4 -6.65 7.43 19.26
N ARG A 5 -7.95 7.24 19.10
CA ARG A 5 -8.63 5.94 19.05
C ARG A 5 -9.06 5.52 17.65
N TRP A 6 -8.75 6.30 16.62
CA TRP A 6 -9.20 5.99 15.27
C TRP A 6 -8.58 4.69 14.73
N LEU A 7 -7.30 4.45 14.97
CA LEU A 7 -6.63 3.24 14.51
C LEU A 7 -7.22 1.99 15.19
N GLN A 8 -7.42 2.03 16.52
CA GLN A 8 -8.06 0.94 17.27
C GLN A 8 -9.48 0.65 16.77
N TYR A 9 -10.26 1.68 16.46
CA TYR A 9 -11.60 1.50 15.88
C TYR A 9 -11.53 0.89 14.47
N ALA A 10 -10.70 1.46 13.61
CA ALA A 10 -10.57 1.00 12.22
C ALA A 10 -10.05 -0.45 12.14
N SER A 11 -9.13 -0.86 13.03
CA SER A 11 -8.62 -2.23 13.07
C SER A 11 -9.63 -3.29 13.57
N ARG A 12 -10.73 -2.84 14.18
CA ARG A 12 -11.89 -3.72 14.49
C ARG A 12 -12.84 -3.87 13.32
N CYS A 13 -12.91 -2.86 12.45
CA CYS A 13 -13.79 -2.85 11.28
C CYS A 13 -13.14 -3.45 10.04
N PHE A 14 -11.80 -3.41 9.94
CA PHE A 14 -11.03 -3.81 8.77
C PHE A 14 -9.83 -4.64 9.20
N ASN A 15 -9.38 -5.50 8.32
CA ASN A 15 -8.18 -6.33 8.51
C ASN A 15 -6.91 -5.73 7.87
N SER A 16 -7.01 -4.55 7.27
CA SER A 16 -5.88 -3.83 6.69
C SER A 16 -6.12 -2.32 6.64
N ILE A 17 -5.05 -1.55 6.78
CA ILE A 17 -5.05 -0.09 6.61
C ILE A 17 -3.85 0.32 5.76
N GLU A 18 -4.05 1.29 4.84
CA GLU A 18 -2.97 1.92 4.09
C GLU A 18 -2.41 3.13 4.84
N LEU A 19 -1.12 3.10 5.15
CA LEU A 19 -0.41 4.19 5.83
C LEU A 19 0.01 5.28 4.85
N ASN A 20 -0.86 6.25 4.59
CA ASN A 20 -0.56 7.40 3.72
C ASN A 20 0.36 8.44 4.37
N GLY A 21 0.44 8.47 5.70
CA GLY A 21 1.29 9.41 6.43
C GLY A 21 2.79 9.25 6.17
N THR A 22 3.24 8.07 5.76
CA THR A 22 4.63 7.75 5.40
C THR A 22 5.06 8.38 4.06
N PHE A 23 4.10 8.70 3.21
CA PHE A 23 4.34 9.41 1.95
C PHE A 23 4.86 10.84 2.18
N TYR A 24 4.32 11.54 3.16
CA TYR A 24 4.61 12.97 3.39
C TYR A 24 5.87 13.19 4.24
N SER A 25 6.17 12.29 5.17
CA SER A 25 7.32 12.42 6.08
C SER A 25 7.77 11.06 6.61
N LEU A 26 9.07 10.92 6.83
CA LEU A 26 9.63 9.82 7.60
C LEU A 26 9.05 9.89 9.02
N LYS A 27 8.62 8.74 9.53
CA LYS A 27 8.15 8.62 10.92
C LYS A 27 9.34 8.27 11.84
N SER A 28 9.10 7.87 13.05
CA SER A 28 10.12 7.31 13.95
C SER A 28 9.77 5.86 14.31
N PRO A 29 10.72 5.06 14.75
CA PRO A 29 10.46 3.69 15.20
C PRO A 29 9.33 3.62 16.23
N ALA A 30 9.32 4.50 17.23
CA ALA A 30 8.27 4.57 18.25
C ALA A 30 6.85 4.79 17.70
N VAL A 31 6.72 5.44 16.54
CA VAL A 31 5.40 5.60 15.89
C VAL A 31 4.93 4.28 15.29
N PHE A 32 5.80 3.54 14.62
CA PHE A 32 5.48 2.24 14.05
C PHE A 32 5.23 1.18 15.13
N GLU A 33 6.05 1.16 16.19
CA GLU A 33 5.87 0.30 17.37
C GLU A 33 4.49 0.52 17.98
N ARG A 34 4.10 1.79 18.18
CA ARG A 34 2.77 2.12 18.69
C ARG A 34 1.67 1.63 17.74
N TRP A 35 1.78 1.86 16.44
CA TRP A 35 0.78 1.35 15.49
C TRP A 35 0.67 -0.16 15.51
N ALA A 36 1.81 -0.87 15.59
CA ALA A 36 1.81 -2.31 15.73
C ALA A 36 1.14 -2.79 17.01
N ALA A 37 1.32 -2.08 18.14
CA ALA A 37 0.71 -2.42 19.44
C ALA A 37 -0.80 -2.06 19.52
N GLU A 38 -1.28 -1.09 18.72
CA GLU A 38 -2.67 -0.64 18.75
C GLU A 38 -3.63 -1.52 17.93
N VAL A 39 -3.13 -2.46 17.14
CA VAL A 39 -3.92 -3.33 16.27
C VAL A 39 -3.81 -4.80 16.69
N PRO A 40 -4.77 -5.68 16.32
CA PRO A 40 -4.74 -7.10 16.67
C PRO A 40 -3.45 -7.79 16.22
N ASP A 41 -3.06 -8.83 16.95
CA ASP A 41 -1.81 -9.57 16.69
C ASP A 41 -1.87 -10.51 15.48
N HIS A 42 -3.08 -10.83 15.03
CA HIS A 42 -3.33 -11.75 13.92
C HIS A 42 -4.31 -11.12 12.92
N ASP A 43 -4.20 -11.56 11.67
CA ASP A 43 -5.09 -11.19 10.57
C ASP A 43 -5.19 -9.68 10.26
N PHE A 44 -4.21 -8.87 10.73
CA PHE A 44 -4.15 -7.46 10.43
C PHE A 44 -2.80 -7.05 9.83
N VAL A 45 -2.82 -6.30 8.73
CA VAL A 45 -1.62 -5.80 8.08
C VAL A 45 -1.72 -4.33 7.71
N PHE A 46 -0.57 -3.65 7.70
CA PHE A 46 -0.43 -2.29 7.20
C PHE A 46 0.15 -2.29 5.78
N ALA A 47 -0.58 -1.79 4.78
CA ALA A 47 0.04 -1.37 3.54
C ALA A 47 0.78 -0.05 3.77
N ILE A 48 1.96 0.10 3.18
CA ILE A 48 2.84 1.22 3.48
C ILE A 48 3.12 2.01 2.21
N LYS A 49 2.65 3.26 2.16
CA LYS A 49 2.92 4.11 0.99
C LYS A 49 4.34 4.65 1.04
N GLY A 50 5.11 4.35 0.00
CA GLY A 50 6.48 4.81 -0.20
C GLY A 50 6.58 6.34 -0.21
N GLY A 51 7.71 6.85 0.30
CA GLY A 51 7.90 8.28 0.51
C GLY A 51 7.83 9.13 -0.77
N ARG A 52 7.19 10.30 -0.68
CA ARG A 52 7.11 11.29 -1.77
C ARG A 52 8.48 11.68 -2.31
N PHE A 53 9.47 11.75 -1.44
CA PHE A 53 10.83 12.09 -1.83
C PHE A 53 11.39 11.10 -2.86
N ILE A 54 11.15 9.79 -2.67
CA ILE A 54 11.58 8.74 -3.59
C ILE A 54 10.84 8.83 -4.92
N THR A 55 9.50 8.86 -4.87
CA THR A 55 8.66 8.68 -6.04
C THR A 55 8.46 9.97 -6.84
N HIS A 56 8.34 11.13 -6.19
CA HIS A 56 8.00 12.41 -6.82
C HIS A 56 9.20 13.32 -7.00
N ASN A 57 10.07 13.44 -5.98
CA ASN A 57 11.21 14.34 -6.05
C ASN A 57 12.39 13.70 -6.81
N LEU A 58 12.84 12.53 -6.40
CA LEU A 58 13.91 11.79 -7.07
C LEU A 58 13.46 11.14 -8.37
N LYS A 59 12.16 10.88 -8.53
CA LYS A 59 11.59 10.13 -9.65
C LYS A 59 12.37 8.83 -9.88
N LEU A 60 12.60 8.10 -8.80
CA LEU A 60 13.28 6.81 -8.72
C LEU A 60 14.80 6.83 -9.10
N ARG A 61 15.44 8.01 -9.14
CA ARG A 61 16.90 8.14 -9.39
C ARG A 61 17.67 8.14 -8.07
N ASN A 62 18.77 7.39 -8.01
CA ASN A 62 19.71 7.39 -6.87
C ASN A 62 18.99 7.24 -5.52
N CYS A 63 18.13 6.21 -5.43
CA CYS A 63 17.21 6.03 -4.31
C CYS A 63 17.81 5.25 -3.13
N GLU A 64 19.02 4.74 -3.22
CA GLU A 64 19.64 3.85 -2.23
C GLU A 64 19.60 4.45 -0.82
N ARG A 65 20.03 5.70 -0.69
CA ARG A 65 20.04 6.43 0.60
C ARG A 65 18.62 6.75 1.08
N ALA A 66 17.75 7.13 0.15
CA ALA A 66 16.36 7.47 0.45
C ALA A 66 15.56 6.22 0.88
N LEU A 67 15.80 5.07 0.26
CA LEU A 67 15.26 3.77 0.68
C LEU A 67 15.81 3.37 2.05
N GLY A 68 17.12 3.53 2.28
CA GLY A 68 17.73 3.32 3.59
C GLY A 68 17.02 4.10 4.68
N ASN A 69 16.83 5.40 4.47
CA ASN A 69 16.08 6.25 5.40
C ASN A 69 14.62 5.82 5.58
N PHE A 70 13.95 5.41 4.51
CA PHE A 70 12.56 4.98 4.55
C PHE A 70 12.40 3.72 5.42
N TYR A 71 13.19 2.67 5.18
CA TYR A 71 13.10 1.43 5.95
C TYR A 71 13.58 1.62 7.39
N ALA A 72 14.69 2.35 7.60
CA ALA A 72 15.22 2.62 8.93
C ALA A 72 14.36 3.59 9.77
N SER A 73 13.41 4.32 9.16
CA SER A 73 12.50 5.22 9.90
C SER A 73 11.52 4.51 10.84
N GLY A 74 11.53 3.16 10.84
CA GLY A 74 10.74 2.34 11.74
C GLY A 74 9.84 1.31 11.06
N VAL A 75 9.82 1.25 9.71
CA VAL A 75 9.03 0.24 8.96
C VAL A 75 9.27 -1.17 9.48
N LEU A 76 10.51 -1.49 9.84
CA LEU A 76 10.93 -2.80 10.37
C LEU A 76 10.28 -3.16 11.70
N ALA A 77 9.73 -2.19 12.45
CA ALA A 77 9.02 -2.43 13.71
C ALA A 77 7.63 -3.07 13.51
N LEU A 78 7.09 -3.07 12.31
CA LEU A 78 5.80 -3.71 12.04
C LEU A 78 5.87 -5.24 12.07
N GLY A 79 7.06 -5.83 11.85
CA GLY A 79 7.23 -7.29 11.83
C GLY A 79 6.22 -7.98 10.94
N GLY A 80 5.52 -9.01 11.44
CA GLY A 80 4.48 -9.75 10.70
C GLY A 80 3.25 -8.95 10.30
N LYS A 81 3.09 -7.72 10.81
CA LYS A 81 2.01 -6.80 10.41
C LYS A 81 2.36 -5.97 9.18
N THR A 82 3.51 -6.23 8.55
CA THR A 82 3.91 -5.56 7.30
C THR A 82 3.11 -6.14 6.12
N GLY A 83 2.30 -5.32 5.51
CA GLY A 83 1.60 -5.60 4.26
C GLY A 83 2.37 -5.08 3.03
N PRO A 84 1.70 -4.92 1.88
CA PRO A 84 2.34 -4.48 0.65
C PRO A 84 2.84 -3.03 0.74
N PHE A 85 3.93 -2.76 0.02
CA PHE A 85 4.44 -1.39 -0.20
C PHE A 85 3.82 -0.81 -1.47
N LEU A 86 3.22 0.37 -1.35
CA LEU A 86 2.65 1.12 -2.47
C LEU A 86 3.63 2.17 -2.98
N TRP A 87 4.04 2.08 -4.22
CA TRP A 87 4.86 3.07 -4.93
C TRP A 87 3.99 3.84 -5.93
N GLN A 88 3.43 4.97 -5.51
CA GLN A 88 2.63 5.82 -6.40
C GLN A 88 3.54 6.78 -7.16
N LEU A 89 3.49 6.73 -8.49
CA LEU A 89 4.26 7.61 -9.37
C LEU A 89 3.42 8.82 -9.83
N PRO A 90 4.02 10.02 -9.92
CA PRO A 90 3.28 11.21 -10.32
C PRO A 90 2.93 11.21 -11.82
N ALA A 91 1.87 11.92 -12.19
CA ALA A 91 1.45 12.06 -13.58
C ALA A 91 2.49 12.77 -14.49
N THR A 92 3.46 13.45 -13.90
CA THR A 92 4.57 14.10 -14.62
C THR A 92 5.78 13.20 -14.86
N TYR A 93 5.73 11.93 -14.42
CA TYR A 93 6.82 10.99 -14.62
C TYR A 93 6.43 9.98 -15.69
N ARG A 94 7.08 10.08 -16.87
CA ARG A 94 6.89 9.16 -18.00
C ARG A 94 7.56 7.81 -17.71
N PHE A 95 7.07 6.77 -18.35
CA PHE A 95 7.67 5.45 -18.28
C PHE A 95 9.08 5.46 -18.88
N GLU A 96 10.03 4.98 -18.10
CA GLU A 96 11.43 4.74 -18.45
C GLU A 96 11.81 3.37 -17.90
N SER A 97 11.83 2.36 -18.78
CA SER A 97 11.96 0.94 -18.43
C SER A 97 13.20 0.66 -17.58
N GLU A 98 14.37 1.08 -18.04
CA GLU A 98 15.65 0.85 -17.35
C GLU A 98 15.68 1.44 -15.94
N ARG A 99 15.16 2.67 -15.78
CA ARG A 99 15.12 3.34 -14.46
C ARG A 99 14.19 2.63 -13.51
N LEU A 100 13.04 2.21 -14.01
CA LEU A 100 12.05 1.52 -13.19
C LEU A 100 12.56 0.13 -12.77
N ASP A 101 13.17 -0.61 -13.69
CA ASP A 101 13.82 -1.90 -13.40
C ASP A 101 14.93 -1.76 -12.36
N ALA A 102 15.82 -0.78 -12.52
CA ALA A 102 16.86 -0.48 -11.55
C ALA A 102 16.30 -0.18 -10.16
N PHE A 103 15.21 0.60 -10.07
CA PHE A 103 14.55 0.87 -8.81
C PHE A 103 13.93 -0.38 -8.20
N MET A 104 13.22 -1.20 -8.99
CA MET A 104 12.58 -2.43 -8.50
C MET A 104 13.59 -3.44 -7.96
N ARG A 105 14.78 -3.51 -8.54
CA ARG A 105 15.88 -4.36 -8.06
C ARG A 105 16.46 -3.92 -6.72
N MET A 106 16.34 -2.64 -6.36
CA MET A 106 16.74 -2.13 -5.03
C MET A 106 15.72 -2.44 -3.93
N LEU A 107 14.49 -2.82 -4.28
CA LEU A 107 13.43 -3.07 -3.31
C LEU A 107 13.65 -4.41 -2.59
N PRO A 108 13.70 -4.43 -1.24
CA PRO A 108 13.87 -5.65 -0.48
C PRO A 108 12.64 -6.56 -0.62
N ARG A 109 12.86 -7.86 -0.76
CA ARG A 109 11.79 -8.85 -0.92
C ARG A 109 11.35 -9.48 0.39
N ASP A 110 12.06 -9.18 1.46
CA ASP A 110 11.72 -9.61 2.82
C ASP A 110 12.32 -8.65 3.87
N SER A 111 12.00 -8.92 5.13
CA SER A 111 12.46 -8.08 6.24
C SER A 111 13.97 -8.15 6.46
N LEU A 112 14.63 -9.27 6.18
CA LEU A 112 16.09 -9.41 6.33
C LEU A 112 16.84 -8.63 5.24
N ALA A 113 16.37 -8.70 3.99
CA ALA A 113 16.89 -7.84 2.93
C ALA A 113 16.67 -6.36 3.25
N ALA A 114 15.53 -6.01 3.87
CA ALA A 114 15.22 -4.65 4.27
C ALA A 114 16.14 -4.12 5.38
N GLU A 115 16.66 -4.97 6.28
CA GLU A 115 17.70 -4.57 7.24
C GLU A 115 18.98 -4.09 6.53
N SER A 116 19.40 -4.81 5.48
CA SER A 116 20.58 -4.43 4.70
C SER A 116 20.37 -3.08 4.00
N VAL A 117 19.17 -2.84 3.48
CA VAL A 117 18.79 -1.54 2.90
C VAL A 117 18.76 -0.46 3.99
N ALA A 118 18.17 -0.75 5.15
CA ALA A 118 18.04 0.19 6.27
C ALA A 118 19.39 0.66 6.82
N ARG A 119 20.42 -0.21 6.86
CA ARG A 119 21.79 0.17 7.28
C ARG A 119 22.41 1.27 6.40
N ASN A 120 21.85 1.50 5.22
CA ASN A 120 22.28 2.56 4.30
C ASN A 120 21.66 3.93 4.62
N HIS A 121 21.04 4.10 5.78
CA HIS A 121 20.45 5.37 6.23
C HIS A 121 21.52 6.44 6.49
N ASP A 122 21.09 7.70 6.61
CA ASP A 122 21.96 8.83 6.93
C ASP A 122 21.43 9.68 8.09
N HIS A 123 22.13 10.79 8.38
CA HIS A 123 21.82 11.75 9.44
C HIS A 123 20.44 12.45 9.34
N ARG A 124 19.68 12.23 8.26
CA ARG A 124 18.32 12.79 8.09
C ARG A 124 17.31 12.13 9.01
N LEU A 125 17.61 10.92 9.53
CA LEU A 125 16.79 10.27 10.55
C LEU A 125 17.01 10.85 11.96
N LYS A 126 16.56 12.09 12.17
CA LYS A 126 16.74 12.83 13.43
C LYS A 126 15.99 12.21 14.63
N ARG A 127 15.05 11.29 14.41
CA ARG A 127 14.17 10.70 15.44
C ARG A 127 14.53 9.26 15.76
N GLY A 128 15.77 8.86 15.48
CA GLY A 128 16.25 7.49 15.64
C GLY A 128 16.08 6.65 14.37
N ALA A 129 16.88 5.60 14.28
CA ALA A 129 16.86 4.61 13.22
C ALA A 129 16.68 3.21 13.80
N LEU A 130 15.87 2.38 13.11
CA LEU A 130 15.72 0.95 13.40
C LEU A 130 16.24 0.18 12.18
N VAL A 131 17.32 -0.57 12.36
CA VAL A 131 17.97 -1.31 11.26
C VAL A 131 17.81 -2.83 11.36
N ASN A 132 17.20 -3.33 12.43
CA ASN A 132 16.89 -4.74 12.62
C ASN A 132 15.38 -4.93 12.63
N ALA A 133 14.90 -5.95 11.94
CA ALA A 133 13.48 -6.29 11.92
C ALA A 133 13.05 -6.91 13.25
N VAL A 134 11.82 -6.64 13.65
CA VAL A 134 11.22 -7.24 14.84
C VAL A 134 10.63 -8.60 14.49
N GLY A 135 10.77 -9.58 15.42
CA GLY A 135 10.15 -10.89 15.31
C GLY A 135 11.06 -12.06 14.92
N GLY A 136 12.32 -11.81 14.55
CA GLY A 136 13.36 -12.84 14.38
C GLY A 136 13.20 -13.80 13.19
N SER A 137 12.08 -13.76 12.47
CA SER A 137 11.82 -14.54 11.24
C SER A 137 11.67 -13.62 10.04
N SER A 138 12.05 -14.12 8.85
CA SER A 138 11.88 -13.38 7.61
C SER A 138 10.40 -13.19 7.27
N VAL A 139 9.99 -11.96 7.04
CA VAL A 139 8.64 -11.58 6.61
C VAL A 139 8.70 -11.20 5.13
N PRO A 140 7.94 -11.86 4.24
CA PRO A 140 7.93 -11.53 2.81
C PRO A 140 7.40 -10.11 2.56
N TYR A 141 8.07 -9.35 1.68
CA TYR A 141 7.65 -8.02 1.26
C TYR A 141 7.12 -8.04 -0.17
N ARG A 142 5.97 -7.43 -0.35
CA ARG A 142 5.27 -7.29 -1.62
C ARG A 142 5.27 -5.83 -2.06
N HIS A 143 5.39 -5.59 -3.36
CA HIS A 143 5.45 -4.22 -3.90
C HIS A 143 4.37 -4.03 -4.96
N ALA A 144 3.67 -2.89 -4.89
CA ALA A 144 2.64 -2.50 -5.84
C ALA A 144 2.94 -1.10 -6.42
N PHE A 145 2.67 -0.90 -7.71
CA PHE A 145 2.93 0.35 -8.42
C PHE A 145 1.65 0.97 -8.94
N GLU A 146 1.32 2.16 -8.45
CA GLU A 146 0.25 3.02 -8.98
C GLU A 146 0.85 4.04 -9.95
N VAL A 147 0.38 4.05 -11.18
CA VAL A 147 0.87 4.92 -12.24
C VAL A 147 -0.23 5.86 -12.72
N ARG A 148 0.15 7.07 -13.13
CA ARG A 148 -0.79 8.12 -13.52
C ARG A 148 -0.49 8.71 -14.91
N HIS A 149 0.73 8.54 -15.42
CA HIS A 149 1.09 9.01 -16.77
C HIS A 149 0.66 7.98 -17.82
N PRO A 150 0.04 8.40 -18.95
CA PRO A 150 -0.46 7.48 -19.99
C PRO A 150 0.57 6.51 -20.56
N SER A 151 1.86 6.87 -20.58
CA SER A 151 2.92 6.01 -21.14
C SER A 151 3.16 4.69 -20.38
N TYR A 152 2.58 4.53 -19.18
CA TYR A 152 2.69 3.28 -18.42
C TYR A 152 1.66 2.21 -18.83
N PHE A 153 0.64 2.57 -19.60
CA PHE A 153 -0.41 1.64 -20.00
C PHE A 153 0.01 0.89 -21.26
N CYS A 154 1.06 0.06 -21.14
CA CYS A 154 1.65 -0.72 -22.24
C CYS A 154 2.17 -2.08 -21.71
N GLU A 155 2.26 -3.08 -22.62
CA GLU A 155 2.72 -4.43 -22.25
C GLU A 155 4.15 -4.44 -21.70
N GLU A 156 5.05 -3.61 -22.22
CA GLU A 156 6.42 -3.52 -21.71
C GLU A 156 6.45 -3.22 -20.20
N PHE A 157 5.59 -2.32 -19.74
CA PHE A 157 5.48 -2.04 -18.30
C PHE A 157 4.90 -3.21 -17.51
N TYR A 158 3.85 -3.85 -18.03
CA TYR A 158 3.23 -4.98 -17.35
C TYR A 158 4.17 -6.19 -17.30
N ASP A 159 4.95 -6.44 -18.34
CA ASP A 159 5.96 -7.50 -18.36
C ASP A 159 7.10 -7.23 -17.38
N LEU A 160 7.52 -5.97 -17.26
CA LEU A 160 8.51 -5.57 -16.25
C LEU A 160 7.97 -5.84 -14.82
N LEU A 161 6.72 -5.50 -14.54
CA LEU A 161 6.09 -5.81 -13.25
C LEU A 161 6.04 -7.31 -12.97
N ARG A 162 5.66 -8.12 -13.97
CA ARG A 162 5.63 -9.60 -13.87
C ARG A 162 7.01 -10.16 -13.57
N ALA A 163 8.03 -9.73 -14.32
CA ALA A 163 9.42 -10.16 -14.13
C ALA A 163 9.96 -9.81 -12.73
N GLN A 164 9.50 -8.71 -12.17
CA GLN A 164 9.90 -8.23 -10.83
C GLN A 164 8.90 -8.63 -9.73
N HIS A 165 7.91 -9.49 -10.00
CA HIS A 165 6.87 -9.92 -9.05
C HIS A 165 6.19 -8.75 -8.32
N CYS A 166 5.98 -7.62 -9.01
CA CYS A 166 5.31 -6.44 -8.48
C CYS A 166 3.87 -6.36 -8.99
N ALA A 167 2.94 -5.93 -8.15
CA ALA A 167 1.55 -5.74 -8.56
C ALA A 167 1.36 -4.41 -9.29
N PHE A 168 0.65 -4.44 -10.42
CA PHE A 168 0.02 -3.27 -10.97
C PHE A 168 -1.16 -2.87 -10.09
N VAL A 169 -1.24 -1.60 -9.67
CA VAL A 169 -2.36 -1.09 -8.90
C VAL A 169 -3.53 -0.79 -9.83
N ILE A 170 -4.63 -1.48 -9.62
CA ILE A 170 -5.89 -1.18 -10.31
C ILE A 170 -6.52 0.02 -9.59
N ALA A 171 -6.40 1.21 -10.17
CA ALA A 171 -6.85 2.45 -9.56
C ALA A 171 -8.07 3.02 -10.28
N ASP A 172 -9.20 3.12 -9.58
CA ASP A 172 -10.35 3.90 -10.05
C ASP A 172 -10.16 5.36 -9.62
N THR A 173 -10.02 6.23 -10.60
CA THR A 173 -9.71 7.65 -10.40
C THR A 173 -10.77 8.58 -10.96
N ALA A 174 -12.03 8.13 -11.06
CA ALA A 174 -13.13 8.87 -11.69
C ALA A 174 -12.76 9.35 -13.12
N GLY A 175 -12.04 8.52 -13.88
CA GLY A 175 -11.62 8.84 -15.25
C GLY A 175 -10.49 9.86 -15.37
N LYS A 176 -9.93 10.38 -14.26
CA LYS A 176 -8.87 11.40 -14.30
C LYS A 176 -7.53 10.88 -14.82
N PHE A 177 -7.21 9.63 -14.53
CA PHE A 177 -6.00 8.96 -15.00
C PHE A 177 -6.37 7.68 -15.75
N GLY A 178 -5.40 7.08 -16.46
CA GLY A 178 -5.62 5.83 -17.17
C GLY A 178 -6.08 4.70 -16.23
N TYR A 179 -6.82 3.76 -16.79
CA TYR A 179 -7.35 2.59 -16.09
C TYR A 179 -7.02 1.31 -16.86
N ALA A 180 -6.60 0.28 -16.14
CA ALA A 180 -6.43 -1.07 -16.67
C ALA A 180 -6.68 -2.12 -15.59
N GLU A 181 -7.15 -3.31 -15.99
CA GLU A 181 -7.34 -4.48 -15.12
C GLU A 181 -6.31 -5.55 -15.47
N VAL A 182 -5.05 -5.33 -15.09
CA VAL A 182 -3.94 -6.24 -15.38
C VAL A 182 -3.40 -6.83 -14.08
N LEU A 183 -3.30 -8.17 -14.03
CA LEU A 183 -2.71 -8.87 -12.90
C LEU A 183 -1.26 -9.22 -13.23
N THR A 184 -0.32 -8.69 -12.46
CA THR A 184 1.13 -8.84 -12.69
C THR A 184 1.86 -9.55 -11.56
N ALA A 185 1.15 -9.90 -10.45
CA ALA A 185 1.71 -10.55 -9.28
C ALA A 185 0.75 -11.63 -8.72
N ASP A 186 1.21 -12.35 -7.70
CA ASP A 186 0.43 -13.34 -6.95
C ASP A 186 -0.59 -12.72 -5.99
N PHE A 187 -0.67 -11.40 -5.93
CA PHE A 187 -1.66 -10.63 -5.17
C PHE A 187 -2.25 -9.50 -6.02
N VAL A 188 -3.37 -8.92 -5.57
CA VAL A 188 -4.05 -7.81 -6.23
C VAL A 188 -4.06 -6.59 -5.31
N TYR A 189 -3.76 -5.42 -5.85
CA TYR A 189 -3.83 -4.15 -5.13
C TYR A 189 -4.78 -3.21 -5.85
N ILE A 190 -5.80 -2.73 -5.14
CA ILE A 190 -6.87 -1.89 -5.69
C ILE A 190 -6.96 -0.60 -4.88
N ARG A 191 -7.07 0.53 -5.56
CA ARG A 191 -7.34 1.83 -4.94
C ARG A 191 -8.57 2.48 -5.56
N LEU A 192 -9.53 2.82 -4.71
CA LEU A 192 -10.83 3.37 -5.09
C LEU A 192 -10.90 4.84 -4.62
N HIS A 193 -10.67 5.75 -5.55
CA HIS A 193 -10.55 7.19 -5.26
C HIS A 193 -11.86 7.97 -5.47
N GLY A 194 -12.96 7.30 -5.73
CA GLY A 194 -14.27 7.89 -6.03
C GLY A 194 -14.76 7.53 -7.44
N SER A 195 -16.07 7.32 -7.59
CA SER A 195 -16.66 6.82 -8.84
C SER A 195 -16.81 7.89 -9.92
N THR A 196 -17.26 9.09 -9.55
CA THR A 196 -17.56 10.19 -10.48
C THR A 196 -16.74 11.46 -10.25
N GLN A 197 -16.26 11.67 -9.03
CA GLN A 197 -15.41 12.78 -8.64
C GLN A 197 -14.29 12.30 -7.74
N LEU A 198 -13.06 12.51 -8.21
CA LEU A 198 -11.83 12.07 -7.54
C LEU A 198 -11.76 12.56 -6.08
N TYR A 199 -11.52 11.65 -5.15
CA TYR A 199 -11.44 11.82 -3.69
C TYR A 199 -12.73 12.27 -3.00
N VAL A 200 -13.82 12.53 -3.72
CA VAL A 200 -15.03 13.17 -3.19
C VAL A 200 -16.26 12.27 -3.25
N SER A 201 -16.52 11.61 -4.39
CA SER A 201 -17.72 10.81 -4.55
C SER A 201 -17.62 9.44 -3.88
N GLY A 202 -18.73 8.97 -3.31
CA GLY A 202 -18.91 7.60 -2.90
C GLY A 202 -19.16 6.66 -4.09
N TYR A 203 -19.39 5.40 -3.78
CA TYR A 203 -19.78 4.34 -4.73
C TYR A 203 -21.23 3.93 -4.48
N SER A 204 -22.02 3.80 -5.54
CA SER A 204 -23.36 3.22 -5.46
C SER A 204 -23.29 1.71 -5.17
N ASP A 205 -24.43 1.12 -4.73
CA ASP A 205 -24.51 -0.33 -4.50
C ASP A 205 -24.16 -1.13 -5.77
N ARG A 206 -24.66 -0.72 -6.92
CA ARG A 206 -24.37 -1.34 -8.22
C ARG A 206 -22.87 -1.30 -8.58
N GLU A 207 -22.19 -0.20 -8.28
CA GLU A 207 -20.75 -0.08 -8.52
C GLU A 207 -19.96 -0.99 -7.56
N LEU A 208 -20.34 -1.05 -6.28
CA LEU A 208 -19.72 -1.95 -5.30
C LEU A 208 -19.98 -3.42 -5.62
N GLU A 209 -21.17 -3.79 -6.09
CA GLU A 209 -21.47 -5.15 -6.58
C GLU A 209 -20.58 -5.51 -7.79
N SER A 210 -20.40 -4.57 -8.73
CA SER A 210 -19.50 -4.75 -9.86
C SER A 210 -18.04 -4.94 -9.40
N TRP A 211 -17.57 -4.15 -8.42
CA TRP A 211 -16.25 -4.33 -7.82
C TRP A 211 -16.14 -5.68 -7.10
N ALA A 212 -17.13 -6.07 -6.34
CA ALA A 212 -17.14 -7.37 -5.65
C ALA A 212 -17.07 -8.54 -6.64
N ALA A 213 -17.78 -8.48 -7.77
CA ALA A 213 -17.74 -9.52 -8.82
C ALA A 213 -16.32 -9.63 -9.43
N ARG A 214 -15.68 -8.50 -9.76
CA ARG A 214 -14.30 -8.45 -10.27
C ARG A 214 -13.29 -9.01 -9.26
N ILE A 215 -13.39 -8.60 -8.00
CA ILE A 215 -12.53 -9.06 -6.92
C ILE A 215 -12.66 -10.57 -6.72
N ARG A 216 -13.88 -11.13 -6.71
CA ARG A 216 -14.07 -12.60 -6.61
C ARG A 216 -13.35 -13.34 -7.74
N ARG A 217 -13.44 -12.84 -8.97
CA ARG A 217 -12.74 -13.41 -10.13
C ARG A 217 -11.20 -13.33 -9.95
N TRP A 218 -10.67 -12.18 -9.52
CA TRP A 218 -9.22 -12.00 -9.35
C TRP A 218 -8.65 -12.80 -8.17
N ARG A 219 -9.42 -13.02 -7.11
CA ARG A 219 -9.02 -13.87 -5.98
C ARG A 219 -8.81 -15.34 -6.40
N ALA A 220 -9.29 -15.74 -7.55
CA ALA A 220 -9.10 -17.11 -8.08
C ALA A 220 -9.41 -18.22 -7.06
N GLY A 221 -10.55 -18.11 -6.37
CA GLY A 221 -10.95 -19.07 -5.33
C GLY A 221 -10.12 -19.00 -4.05
N GLY A 222 -9.55 -17.83 -3.74
CA GLY A 222 -8.76 -17.62 -2.51
C GLY A 222 -7.24 -17.84 -2.68
N ARG A 223 -6.78 -18.15 -3.89
CA ARG A 223 -5.34 -18.32 -4.17
C ARG A 223 -4.55 -17.02 -4.27
N ARG A 224 -5.23 -15.85 -4.34
CA ARG A 224 -4.61 -14.52 -4.35
C ARG A 224 -5.14 -13.67 -3.22
N ASP A 225 -4.25 -13.10 -2.45
CA ASP A 225 -4.59 -12.01 -1.55
C ASP A 225 -5.03 -10.80 -2.36
N THR A 226 -6.04 -10.09 -1.86
CA THR A 226 -6.54 -8.88 -2.51
C THR A 226 -6.65 -7.77 -1.49
N TYR A 227 -5.90 -6.70 -1.72
CA TYR A 227 -5.88 -5.49 -0.90
C TYR A 227 -6.71 -4.41 -1.59
N VAL A 228 -7.70 -3.86 -0.89
CA VAL A 228 -8.60 -2.83 -1.42
C VAL A 228 -8.61 -1.65 -0.48
N TYR A 229 -8.21 -0.49 -0.97
CA TYR A 229 -8.17 0.74 -0.19
C TYR A 229 -9.03 1.82 -0.84
N PHE A 230 -9.89 2.42 -0.04
CA PHE A 230 -10.69 3.56 -0.44
C PHE A 230 -9.97 4.85 -0.04
N ASP A 231 -9.86 5.79 -0.96
CA ASP A 231 -9.20 7.09 -0.79
C ASP A 231 -10.14 8.24 -1.21
N ASN A 232 -11.45 8.08 -0.91
CA ASN A 232 -12.52 9.05 -1.18
C ASN A 232 -13.02 9.69 0.13
N ASP A 233 -12.07 10.26 0.89
CA ASP A 233 -12.27 10.71 2.27
C ASP A 233 -12.85 12.12 2.41
N ALA A 234 -12.87 12.94 1.34
CA ALA A 234 -13.26 14.35 1.45
C ALA A 234 -14.67 14.56 2.04
N LYS A 235 -15.57 13.58 1.85
CA LYS A 235 -16.92 13.54 2.44
C LYS A 235 -17.15 12.30 3.32
N VAL A 236 -16.06 11.68 3.81
CA VAL A 236 -16.10 10.51 4.71
C VAL A 236 -16.79 9.28 4.08
N HIS A 237 -16.75 9.13 2.76
CA HIS A 237 -17.33 7.96 2.09
C HIS A 237 -16.49 6.69 2.27
N ALA A 238 -15.16 6.82 2.32
CA ALA A 238 -14.21 5.69 2.31
C ALA A 238 -14.53 4.59 3.35
N PRO A 239 -14.73 4.86 4.65
CA PRO A 239 -15.02 3.81 5.62
C PRO A 239 -16.36 3.11 5.37
N HIS A 240 -17.39 3.84 4.92
CA HIS A 240 -18.72 3.28 4.64
C HIS A 240 -18.70 2.40 3.39
N ASP A 241 -18.06 2.85 2.31
CA ASP A 241 -17.92 2.09 1.07
C ASP A 241 -17.06 0.84 1.29
N ALA A 242 -16.01 0.93 2.10
CA ALA A 242 -15.18 -0.20 2.47
C ALA A 242 -15.96 -1.27 3.26
N GLN A 243 -16.79 -0.87 4.23
CA GLN A 243 -17.65 -1.80 4.99
C GLN A 243 -18.68 -2.48 4.09
N ARG A 244 -19.32 -1.73 3.18
CA ARG A 244 -20.30 -2.27 2.22
C ARG A 244 -19.64 -3.28 1.27
N LEU A 245 -18.47 -2.96 0.74
CA LEU A 245 -17.71 -3.89 -0.12
C LEU A 245 -17.27 -5.14 0.65
N ALA A 246 -16.79 -4.98 1.89
CA ALA A 246 -16.40 -6.10 2.74
C ALA A 246 -17.59 -7.03 3.02
N ALA A 247 -18.77 -6.49 3.28
CA ALA A 247 -20.00 -7.27 3.46
C ALA A 247 -20.37 -8.04 2.18
N LEU A 248 -20.32 -7.41 1.00
CA LEU A 248 -20.55 -8.08 -0.28
C LEU A 248 -19.57 -9.23 -0.54
N LEU A 249 -18.33 -9.11 -0.08
CA LEU A 249 -17.29 -10.13 -0.23
C LEU A 249 -17.29 -11.18 0.88
N ALA A 250 -18.17 -11.08 1.87
CA ALA A 250 -18.21 -11.92 3.07
C ALA A 250 -16.84 -11.98 3.79
N VAL A 251 -16.13 -10.86 3.83
CA VAL A 251 -14.89 -10.73 4.58
C VAL A 251 -15.23 -10.76 6.07
N LYS A 252 -14.62 -11.69 6.81
CA LYS A 252 -14.74 -11.70 8.27
C LYS A 252 -14.06 -10.44 8.80
N THR A 253 -14.82 -9.47 9.22
CA THR A 253 -14.31 -8.38 10.05
C THR A 253 -14.01 -8.94 11.44
N LEU A 254 -12.94 -8.48 12.06
CA LEU A 254 -12.69 -8.81 13.47
C LEU A 254 -13.86 -8.24 14.25
N THR A 255 -14.72 -9.11 14.77
CA THR A 255 -15.98 -8.72 15.43
C THR A 255 -15.71 -7.68 16.52
N ALA A 256 -16.47 -6.58 16.48
CA ALA A 256 -16.58 -5.73 17.64
C ALA A 256 -17.00 -6.63 18.82
N PRO A 257 -16.37 -6.52 20.01
CA PRO A 257 -16.92 -7.14 21.19
C PRO A 257 -18.33 -6.60 21.35
N GLY A 258 -19.30 -7.50 21.58
CA GLY A 258 -20.73 -7.20 21.68
C GLY A 258 -21.01 -5.95 22.51
N GLU A 259 -22.02 -5.21 22.09
CA GLU A 259 -22.63 -4.14 22.86
C GLU A 259 -22.99 -4.59 24.27
#